data_f36c072ec0bc6c3955134792b4f539f0
#
_entry.id   f36c072ec0bc6c3955134792b4f539f0
#
_cell.length_a   1.000
_cell.length_b   1.000
_cell.length_c   1.000
_cell.angle_alpha   90.00
_cell.angle_beta   90.00
_cell.angle_gamma   90.00
#
_symmetry.space_group_name_H-M   'P 1'
#
loop_
_entity.id
_entity.type
_entity.pdbx_description
1 polymer ?
#
loop_
_entity_poly.entity_id
_entity_poly.type
_entity_poly.pdbx_seq_one_letter_code
_entity_poly.pdbx_strand_id
1 'polypeptide(L)'
;MIAAIERTVELEAAPESVWKALTDANELASWFGDSAELDPCLGGEGWFGWESFGRAAVRIEVFEPETRLVWRWAREANTPLDQVRSTVVEWTLTPRPDGGTTLKLDESGFEREQDREENVGGWKHELGHLEDHLASA
;
A
#
# COMPACT_ATOMS: atom_id res chain seq x y z
N MET A 1 -13.69 17.25 -9.19
CA MET A 1 -12.89 16.56 -8.14
C MET A 1 -13.02 15.06 -8.33
N ILE A 2 -11.87 14.37 -8.27
CA ILE A 2 -11.83 12.91 -8.46
C ILE A 2 -11.94 12.23 -7.11
N ALA A 3 -12.85 11.27 -6.99
CA ALA A 3 -13.12 10.57 -5.74
C ALA A 3 -11.93 9.69 -5.30
N ALA A 4 -11.76 9.53 -3.99
CA ALA A 4 -10.80 8.59 -3.44
C ALA A 4 -11.27 7.15 -3.69
N ILE A 5 -10.32 6.20 -3.63
CA ILE A 5 -10.64 4.78 -3.61
C ILE A 5 -10.68 4.37 -2.14
N GLU A 6 -11.76 3.69 -1.73
CA GLU A 6 -11.88 3.17 -0.38
C GLU A 6 -12.17 1.68 -0.42
N ARG A 7 -11.44 0.91 0.36
CA ARG A 7 -11.61 -0.54 0.48
C ARG A 7 -11.46 -0.96 1.93
N THR A 8 -12.22 -1.96 2.34
CA THR A 8 -12.12 -2.54 3.67
C THR A 8 -12.00 -4.05 3.53
N VAL A 9 -11.03 -4.64 4.20
CA VAL A 9 -10.79 -6.08 4.17
C VAL A 9 -10.75 -6.60 5.60
N GLU A 10 -11.45 -7.71 5.84
CA GLU A 10 -11.40 -8.41 7.14
C GLU A 10 -10.37 -9.52 7.05
N LEU A 11 -9.34 -9.45 7.89
CA LEU A 11 -8.22 -10.39 7.87
C LEU A 11 -8.18 -11.19 9.17
N GLU A 12 -7.85 -12.47 9.07
CA GLU A 12 -7.69 -13.31 10.26
C GLU A 12 -6.36 -13.06 10.96
N ALA A 13 -5.37 -12.51 10.24
CA ALA A 13 -4.06 -12.21 10.78
C ALA A 13 -4.11 -11.08 11.82
N ALA A 14 -3.25 -11.17 12.83
CA ALA A 14 -3.15 -10.16 13.87
C ALA A 14 -2.58 -8.85 13.31
N PRO A 15 -2.87 -7.70 13.94
CA PRO A 15 -2.34 -6.41 13.48
C PRO A 15 -0.82 -6.38 13.31
N GLU A 16 -0.08 -7.08 14.15
CA GLU A 16 1.37 -7.18 14.03
C GLU A 16 1.79 -7.80 12.69
N SER A 17 1.13 -8.89 12.29
CA SER A 17 1.42 -9.58 11.02
C SER A 17 1.01 -8.74 9.82
N VAL A 18 -0.12 -8.06 9.91
CA VAL A 18 -0.60 -7.17 8.84
C VAL A 18 0.37 -5.99 8.68
N TRP A 19 0.78 -5.40 9.80
CA TRP A 19 1.74 -4.28 9.78
C TRP A 19 3.05 -4.68 9.10
N LYS A 20 3.56 -5.85 9.43
CA LYS A 20 4.78 -6.37 8.81
C LYS A 20 4.61 -6.53 7.31
N ALA A 21 3.47 -7.06 6.86
CA ALA A 21 3.19 -7.24 5.44
C ALA A 21 3.15 -5.90 4.69
N LEU A 22 2.80 -4.80 5.37
CA LEU A 22 2.71 -3.47 4.77
C LEU A 22 4.01 -2.68 4.81
N THR A 23 4.96 -3.06 5.65
CA THR A 23 6.15 -2.24 5.89
C THR A 23 7.48 -2.95 5.63
N ASP A 24 7.52 -4.27 5.65
CA ASP A 24 8.72 -5.05 5.40
C ASP A 24 8.91 -5.25 3.89
N ALA A 25 10.07 -4.83 3.36
CA ALA A 25 10.33 -4.89 1.92
C ALA A 25 10.24 -6.31 1.35
N ASN A 26 10.71 -7.31 2.11
CA ASN A 26 10.66 -8.69 1.65
C ASN A 26 9.22 -9.20 1.56
N GLU A 27 8.38 -8.82 2.51
CA GLU A 27 6.97 -9.20 2.46
C GLU A 27 6.23 -8.45 1.35
N LEU A 28 6.48 -7.15 1.21
CA LEU A 28 5.90 -6.37 0.11
C LEU A 28 6.24 -6.98 -1.25
N ALA A 29 7.48 -7.41 -1.45
CA ALA A 29 7.88 -8.06 -2.70
C ALA A 29 7.18 -9.40 -2.93
N SER A 30 6.60 -9.99 -1.90
CA SER A 30 5.89 -11.27 -2.02
C SER A 30 4.43 -11.12 -2.42
N TRP A 31 3.78 -10.02 -2.04
CA TRP A 31 2.36 -9.84 -2.36
C TRP A 31 2.07 -8.58 -3.16
N PHE A 32 2.89 -7.53 -3.04
CA PHE A 32 2.65 -6.24 -3.65
C PHE A 32 3.69 -5.95 -4.73
N GLY A 33 3.38 -6.32 -5.97
CA GLY A 33 4.32 -6.21 -7.08
C GLY A 33 5.35 -7.34 -7.08
N ASP A 34 6.47 -7.11 -7.75
CA ASP A 34 7.51 -8.12 -7.95
C ASP A 34 8.75 -7.89 -7.09
N SER A 35 8.97 -6.64 -6.70
CA SER A 35 10.14 -6.23 -5.91
C SER A 35 9.83 -4.98 -5.12
N ALA A 36 10.59 -4.76 -4.06
CA ALA A 36 10.40 -3.58 -3.22
C ALA A 36 11.67 -3.26 -2.44
N GLU A 37 11.83 -1.97 -2.16
CA GLU A 37 12.80 -1.49 -1.19
C GLU A 37 12.10 -0.39 -0.40
N LEU A 38 12.20 -0.41 0.92
CA LEU A 38 11.51 0.57 1.74
C LEU A 38 12.22 0.70 3.08
N ASP A 39 12.51 1.93 3.49
CA ASP A 39 13.01 2.23 4.83
C ASP A 39 11.77 2.44 5.73
N PRO A 40 11.46 1.50 6.64
CA PRO A 40 10.19 1.51 7.36
C PRO A 40 10.21 2.45 8.57
N CYS A 41 10.16 3.73 8.31
CA CYS A 41 10.11 4.77 9.33
C CYS A 41 9.46 6.03 8.78
N LEU A 42 9.14 6.98 9.66
CA LEU A 42 8.60 8.27 9.23
C LEU A 42 9.63 8.96 8.33
N GLY A 43 9.20 9.40 7.16
CA GLY A 43 10.07 10.01 6.16
C GLY A 43 10.90 9.02 5.35
N GLY A 44 10.77 7.72 5.65
CA GLY A 44 11.50 6.69 4.93
C GLY A 44 11.12 6.64 3.46
N GLU A 45 12.10 6.40 2.59
CA GLU A 45 11.92 6.37 1.15
C GLU A 45 12.23 4.98 0.60
N GLY A 46 11.74 4.73 -0.61
CA GLY A 46 12.00 3.49 -1.30
C GLY A 46 11.28 3.47 -2.63
N TRP A 47 10.98 2.26 -3.10
CA TRP A 47 10.25 2.06 -4.34
C TRP A 47 9.55 0.70 -4.33
N PHE A 48 8.48 0.60 -5.10
CA PHE A 48 7.79 -0.65 -5.38
C PHE A 48 7.91 -0.93 -6.87
N GLY A 49 8.24 -2.16 -7.23
CA GLY A 49 8.49 -2.54 -8.62
C GLY A 49 7.50 -3.54 -9.17
N TRP A 50 7.06 -3.31 -10.39
CA TRP A 50 6.24 -4.23 -11.19
C TRP A 50 6.92 -4.41 -12.53
N GLU A 51 7.05 -5.65 -12.98
CA GLU A 51 7.70 -5.95 -14.26
C GLU A 51 7.07 -5.17 -15.41
N SER A 52 5.75 -5.04 -15.41
CA SER A 52 5.00 -4.36 -16.47
C SER A 52 5.00 -2.84 -16.38
N PHE A 53 5.38 -2.29 -15.22
CA PHE A 53 5.30 -0.84 -14.97
C PHE A 53 6.68 -0.21 -14.78
N GLY A 54 7.55 -0.86 -14.01
CA GLY A 54 8.80 -0.31 -13.53
C GLY A 54 8.73 -0.04 -12.04
N ARG A 55 9.51 0.92 -11.55
CA ARG A 55 9.59 1.25 -10.13
C ARG A 55 8.86 2.54 -9.81
N ALA A 56 7.94 2.48 -8.85
CA ALA A 56 7.24 3.66 -8.33
C ALA A 56 7.95 4.13 -7.06
N ALA A 57 8.46 5.35 -7.08
CA ALA A 57 9.08 5.94 -5.89
C ALA A 57 8.03 6.16 -4.80
N VAL A 58 8.41 5.94 -3.55
CA VAL A 58 7.52 6.03 -2.39
C VAL A 58 8.20 6.72 -1.22
N ARG A 59 7.41 7.44 -0.40
CA ARG A 59 7.86 8.06 0.85
C ARG A 59 6.79 7.89 1.91
N ILE A 60 7.19 7.46 3.10
CA ILE A 60 6.28 7.30 4.23
C ILE A 60 6.01 8.67 4.86
N GLU A 61 4.75 9.06 4.94
CA GLU A 61 4.31 10.34 5.50
C GLU A 61 3.73 10.24 6.92
N VAL A 62 3.23 9.05 7.30
CA VAL A 62 2.78 8.76 8.66
C VAL A 62 3.19 7.32 8.99
N PHE A 63 3.75 7.12 10.17
CA PHE A 63 4.23 5.81 10.60
C PHE A 63 3.85 5.58 12.06
N GLU A 64 2.66 5.02 12.28
CA GLU A 64 2.13 4.70 13.61
C GLU A 64 1.98 3.19 13.71
N PRO A 65 2.97 2.47 14.26
CA PRO A 65 3.00 1.00 14.22
C PRO A 65 1.70 0.33 14.61
N GLU A 66 1.28 -0.60 13.77
CA GLU A 66 0.09 -1.44 13.93
C GLU A 66 -1.25 -0.68 13.92
N THR A 67 -1.24 0.64 13.67
CA THR A 67 -2.48 1.43 13.63
C THR A 67 -2.66 2.20 12.33
N ARG A 68 -1.66 2.96 11.89
CA ARG A 68 -1.84 3.81 10.72
C ARG A 68 -0.54 4.00 9.95
N LEU A 69 -0.61 3.77 8.63
CA LEU A 69 0.50 3.98 7.71
C LEU A 69 0.00 4.83 6.55
N VAL A 70 0.73 5.89 6.23
CA VAL A 70 0.42 6.69 5.05
C VAL A 70 1.68 6.79 4.20
N TRP A 71 1.56 6.47 2.91
CA TRP A 71 2.65 6.72 1.98
C TRP A 71 2.17 7.52 0.78
N ARG A 72 3.10 8.26 0.20
CA ARG A 72 2.92 8.96 -1.07
C ARG A 72 3.74 8.24 -2.11
N TRP A 73 3.17 7.96 -3.25
CA TRP A 73 3.91 7.28 -4.32
C TRP A 73 3.69 7.91 -5.68
N ALA A 74 4.68 7.73 -6.57
CA ALA A 74 4.69 8.31 -7.90
C ALA A 74 3.72 7.59 -8.83
N ARG A 75 3.07 8.36 -9.69
CA ARG A 75 2.21 7.79 -10.74
C ARG A 75 2.97 7.47 -12.03
N GLU A 76 4.24 7.86 -12.11
CA GLU A 76 5.08 7.56 -13.28
C GLU A 76 6.28 6.72 -12.85
N ALA A 77 6.60 5.72 -13.69
CA ALA A 77 7.68 4.79 -13.37
C ALA A 77 9.05 5.43 -13.50
N ASN A 78 9.97 4.96 -12.64
CA ASN A 78 11.40 5.26 -12.72
C ASN A 78 11.72 6.76 -12.66
N THR A 79 10.87 7.53 -11.99
CA THR A 79 11.00 8.99 -11.89
C THR A 79 10.95 9.41 -10.42
N PRO A 80 11.76 10.38 -10.00
CA PRO A 80 11.74 10.86 -8.62
C PRO A 80 10.35 11.37 -8.22
N LEU A 81 9.97 11.10 -6.97
CA LEU A 81 8.64 11.42 -6.44
C LEU A 81 8.26 12.90 -6.61
N ASP A 82 9.23 13.80 -6.41
CA ASP A 82 8.96 15.24 -6.44
C ASP A 82 8.84 15.81 -7.87
N GLN A 83 9.05 14.99 -8.89
CA GLN A 83 9.03 15.42 -10.28
C GLN A 83 7.80 14.95 -11.07
N VAL A 84 6.90 14.21 -10.42
CA VAL A 84 5.74 13.61 -11.10
C VAL A 84 4.49 13.71 -10.25
N ARG A 85 3.35 13.41 -10.88
CA ARG A 85 2.10 13.24 -10.16
C ARG A 85 2.26 12.15 -9.12
N SER A 86 1.61 12.33 -7.98
CA SER A 86 1.62 11.33 -6.92
C SER A 86 0.24 11.22 -6.30
N THR A 87 -0.02 10.10 -5.65
CA THR A 87 -1.21 9.89 -4.85
C THR A 87 -0.80 9.46 -3.46
N VAL A 88 -1.75 9.53 -2.52
CA VAL A 88 -1.51 9.19 -1.12
C VAL A 88 -2.33 7.97 -0.77
N VAL A 89 -1.69 6.98 -0.17
CA VAL A 89 -2.34 5.77 0.30
C VAL A 89 -2.31 5.75 1.82
N GLU A 90 -3.49 5.66 2.42
CA GLU A 90 -3.63 5.55 3.87
C GLU A 90 -4.15 4.16 4.23
N TRP A 91 -3.40 3.48 5.11
CA TRP A 91 -3.79 2.20 5.68
C TRP A 91 -4.15 2.40 7.14
N THR A 92 -5.32 1.90 7.55
CA THR A 92 -5.77 1.94 8.94
C THR A 92 -6.03 0.51 9.40
N LEU A 93 -5.41 0.13 10.51
CA LEU A 93 -5.55 -1.20 11.10
C LEU A 93 -6.34 -1.09 12.39
N THR A 94 -7.41 -1.87 12.50
CA THR A 94 -8.25 -1.93 13.71
C THR A 94 -8.27 -3.36 14.20
N PRO A 95 -7.84 -3.64 15.46
CA PRO A 95 -7.89 -5.00 15.99
C PRO A 95 -9.34 -5.47 16.11
N ARG A 96 -9.55 -6.76 15.84
CA ARG A 96 -10.86 -7.40 16.00
C ARG A 96 -10.88 -8.23 17.29
N PRO A 97 -12.06 -8.40 17.90
CA PRO A 97 -12.17 -9.23 19.11
C PRO A 97 -11.67 -10.65 18.96
N ASP A 98 -11.70 -11.19 17.74
CA ASP A 98 -11.24 -12.57 17.43
C ASP A 98 -9.73 -12.68 17.23
N GLY A 99 -8.99 -11.58 17.40
CA GLY A 99 -7.54 -11.56 17.19
C GLY A 99 -7.11 -11.18 15.78
N GLY A 100 -8.07 -11.00 14.87
CA GLY A 100 -7.80 -10.56 13.50
C GLY A 100 -7.71 -9.05 13.38
N THR A 101 -7.77 -8.57 12.13
CA THR A 101 -7.61 -7.15 11.81
C THR A 101 -8.62 -6.72 10.76
N THR A 102 -9.28 -5.57 11.01
CA THR A 102 -10.00 -4.86 9.97
C THR A 102 -9.00 -3.89 9.33
N LEU A 103 -8.73 -4.08 8.05
CA LEU A 103 -7.78 -3.24 7.30
C LEU A 103 -8.56 -2.34 6.35
N LYS A 104 -8.39 -1.03 6.53
CA LYS A 104 -8.99 -0.05 5.63
C LYS A 104 -7.91 0.59 4.78
N LEU A 105 -8.18 0.68 3.48
CA LEU A 105 -7.35 1.34 2.49
C LEU A 105 -8.09 2.55 1.94
N ASP A 106 -7.38 3.69 1.84
CA ASP A 106 -7.89 4.90 1.20
C ASP A 106 -6.79 5.46 0.31
N GLU A 107 -7.06 5.58 -1.00
CA GLU A 107 -6.11 6.25 -1.90
C GLU A 107 -6.76 7.51 -2.45
N SER A 108 -6.08 8.64 -2.30
CA SER A 108 -6.58 9.96 -2.67
C SER A 108 -5.53 10.79 -3.40
N GLY A 109 -5.96 11.95 -3.91
CA GLY A 109 -5.07 12.86 -4.61
C GLY A 109 -4.95 12.59 -6.10
N PHE A 110 -5.88 11.84 -6.68
CA PHE A 110 -5.87 11.58 -8.12
C PHE A 110 -6.10 12.88 -8.90
N GLU A 111 -5.27 13.11 -9.89
CA GLU A 111 -5.39 14.25 -10.80
C GLU A 111 -6.06 13.86 -12.12
N ARG A 112 -6.14 12.54 -12.41
CA ARG A 112 -6.76 12.00 -13.61
C ARG A 112 -7.69 10.86 -13.27
N GLU A 113 -8.89 10.84 -13.86
CA GLU A 113 -9.83 9.75 -13.66
C GLU A 113 -9.27 8.41 -14.13
N GLN A 114 -8.49 8.42 -15.20
CA GLN A 114 -7.84 7.20 -15.71
C GLN A 114 -6.92 6.58 -14.67
N ASP A 115 -6.16 7.39 -13.95
CA ASP A 115 -5.27 6.89 -12.89
C ASP A 115 -6.07 6.19 -11.79
N ARG A 116 -7.22 6.78 -11.42
CA ARG A 116 -8.10 6.17 -10.43
C ARG A 116 -8.65 4.83 -10.91
N GLU A 117 -9.15 4.79 -12.14
CA GLU A 117 -9.73 3.56 -12.71
C GLU A 117 -8.70 2.42 -12.76
N GLU A 118 -7.47 2.73 -13.14
CA GLU A 118 -6.39 1.73 -13.15
C GLU A 118 -6.15 1.16 -11.76
N ASN A 119 -6.15 2.03 -10.74
CA ASN A 119 -5.90 1.58 -9.37
C ASN A 119 -7.10 0.89 -8.72
N VAL A 120 -8.31 1.17 -9.16
CA VAL A 120 -9.49 0.41 -8.70
C VAL A 120 -9.27 -1.09 -8.99
N GLY A 121 -8.90 -1.42 -10.22
CA GLY A 121 -8.60 -2.81 -10.60
C GLY A 121 -7.35 -3.33 -9.93
N GLY A 122 -6.31 -2.49 -9.85
CA GLY A 122 -5.04 -2.85 -9.22
C GLY A 122 -5.20 -3.21 -7.74
N TRP A 123 -5.94 -2.42 -6.99
CA TRP A 123 -6.16 -2.71 -5.56
C TRP A 123 -6.96 -3.99 -5.34
N LYS A 124 -7.97 -4.24 -6.16
CA LYS A 124 -8.73 -5.49 -6.05
C LYS A 124 -7.79 -6.69 -6.20
N HIS A 125 -6.89 -6.64 -7.17
CA HIS A 125 -5.92 -7.68 -7.45
C HIS A 125 -4.91 -7.83 -6.31
N GLU A 126 -4.31 -6.72 -5.89
CA GLU A 126 -3.27 -6.74 -4.85
C GLU A 126 -3.81 -7.10 -3.47
N LEU A 127 -5.01 -6.65 -3.11
CA LEU A 127 -5.62 -7.03 -1.84
C LEU A 127 -5.92 -8.52 -1.78
N GLY A 128 -6.26 -9.14 -2.92
CA GLY A 128 -6.39 -10.59 -3.02
C GLY A 128 -5.07 -11.30 -2.73
N HIS A 129 -3.96 -10.76 -3.27
CA HIS A 129 -2.62 -11.27 -2.99
C HIS A 129 -2.26 -11.13 -1.52
N LEU A 130 -2.63 -10.00 -0.89
CA LEU A 130 -2.38 -9.79 0.55
C LEU A 130 -3.10 -10.83 1.39
N GLU A 131 -4.38 -11.10 1.09
CA GLU A 131 -5.15 -12.11 1.80
C GLU A 131 -4.48 -13.49 1.70
N ASP A 132 -4.06 -13.87 0.49
CA ASP A 132 -3.40 -15.16 0.26
C ASP A 132 -2.04 -15.22 0.98
N HIS A 133 -1.28 -14.14 0.95
CA HIS A 133 0.02 -14.05 1.60
C HIS A 133 -0.10 -14.25 3.12
N LEU A 134 -1.06 -13.58 3.74
CA LEU A 134 -1.28 -13.68 5.19
C LEU A 134 -1.86 -15.03 5.59
N ALA A 135 -2.68 -15.65 4.74
CA ALA A 135 -3.27 -16.95 5.02
C ALA A 135 -2.24 -18.08 4.99
N SER A 136 -1.16 -17.92 4.20
CA SER A 136 -0.12 -18.94 4.07
C SER A 136 1.06 -18.75 5.02
N ALA A 137 1.02 -17.71 5.85
CA ALA A 137 2.10 -17.39 6.79
C ALA A 137 2.03 -18.28 8.05
#